data_b87f79a4353a0999270c9c11d42ea249
#
_entry.id   b87f79a4353a0999270c9c11d42ea249
#
_cell.length_a   1.000
_cell.length_b   1.000
_cell.length_c   1.000
_cell.angle_alpha   90.00
_cell.angle_beta   90.00
_cell.angle_gamma   90.00
#
_symmetry.space_group_name_H-M   'P 1'
#
loop_
_entity.id
_entity.type
_entity.pdbx_description
1 polymer ?
#
loop_
_entity_poly.entity_id
_entity_poly.type
_entity_poly.pdbx_seq_one_letter_code
_entity_poly.pdbx_strand_id
1 'polypeptide(L)'
;MSRKNIPSEKEELEKLITNYEAAKAENRQLYLDGDQLADISDWYASRSKFEEAQEAVTYGLQLHPGNTDLLVEQAYLYLDTRNLQKAKQVLDSITEAYDPEVKMLKAELLLNEGQLEETRSLLATIEDADELGRICEVVYLYLEMGYPDMAKEWMEKGEKTYSETKEFMALQADYALATQQLDSAIKIYNQLLDIEPYNTPYWTGLAKCYFFQSKWSKAIEACDFALAADESDGEAYTTKAHSFFQLNNFDKSIENYKKAMEYKAVSPDMGYMFIGLCYSAKEDWEKANEYYDKVIDF
;
A
#
# COMPACT_ATOMS: atom_id res chain seq x y z
N MET A 1 27.67 33.40 1.59
CA MET A 1 26.71 32.89 2.59
C MET A 1 26.20 31.55 2.09
N SER A 2 26.65 30.47 2.68
CA SER A 2 26.27 29.10 2.30
C SER A 2 24.80 28.89 2.65
N ARG A 3 23.96 28.58 1.61
CA ARG A 3 22.61 28.07 1.83
C ARG A 3 22.76 26.72 2.53
N LYS A 4 22.42 26.63 3.81
CA LYS A 4 22.21 25.34 4.47
C LYS A 4 21.09 24.66 3.70
N ASN A 5 21.41 23.54 3.01
CA ASN A 5 20.39 22.62 2.51
C ASN A 5 19.63 22.13 3.75
N ILE A 6 18.36 22.48 3.86
CA ILE A 6 17.44 21.84 4.79
C ILE A 6 17.20 20.45 4.18
N PRO A 7 17.51 19.35 4.88
CA PRO A 7 17.23 18.00 4.39
C PRO A 7 15.74 17.88 4.07
N SER A 8 15.38 17.09 3.04
CA SER A 8 13.97 16.73 2.83
C SER A 8 13.52 15.78 3.96
N GLU A 9 12.23 15.76 4.27
CA GLU A 9 11.64 14.83 5.27
C GLU A 9 12.10 13.38 5.01
N LYS A 10 12.19 12.98 3.75
CA LYS A 10 12.70 11.67 3.35
C LYS A 10 14.16 11.44 3.75
N GLU A 11 15.03 12.46 3.59
CA GLU A 11 16.45 12.35 3.99
C GLU A 11 16.62 12.31 5.53
N GLU A 12 15.72 12.96 6.26
CA GLU A 12 15.71 12.91 7.73
C GLU A 12 15.27 11.54 8.23
N LEU A 13 14.23 10.96 7.64
CA LEU A 13 13.77 9.61 7.94
C LEU A 13 14.85 8.56 7.61
N GLU A 14 15.50 8.62 6.46
CA GLU A 14 16.59 7.69 6.10
C GLU A 14 17.76 7.74 7.09
N LYS A 15 18.10 8.93 7.59
CA LYS A 15 19.12 9.10 8.64
C LYS A 15 18.66 8.51 9.97
N LEU A 16 17.39 8.71 10.31
CA LEU A 16 16.80 8.17 11.53
C LEU A 16 16.87 6.64 11.53
N ILE A 17 16.44 6.01 10.43
CA ILE A 17 16.51 4.55 10.25
C ILE A 17 17.93 4.05 10.36
N THR A 18 18.89 4.68 9.65
CA THR A 18 20.31 4.29 9.69
C THR A 18 20.88 4.33 11.12
N ASN A 19 20.54 5.37 11.88
CA ASN A 19 20.96 5.51 13.27
C ASN A 19 20.34 4.45 14.19
N TYR A 20 19.05 4.14 13.97
CA TYR A 20 18.33 3.11 14.71
C TYR A 20 18.93 1.72 14.46
N GLU A 21 19.15 1.36 13.20
CA GLU A 21 19.78 0.08 12.82
C GLU A 21 21.19 -0.06 13.38
N ALA A 22 22.00 1.00 13.31
CA ALA A 22 23.34 1.01 13.89
C ALA A 22 23.32 0.80 15.41
N ALA A 23 22.43 1.49 16.12
CA ALA A 23 22.28 1.32 17.57
C ALA A 23 21.83 -0.09 17.95
N LYS A 24 20.90 -0.67 17.16
CA LYS A 24 20.43 -2.05 17.33
C LYS A 24 21.58 -3.07 17.12
N ALA A 25 22.37 -2.90 16.05
CA ALA A 25 23.52 -3.76 15.74
C ALA A 25 24.60 -3.71 16.84
N GLU A 26 24.83 -2.53 17.45
CA GLU A 26 25.78 -2.31 18.54
C GLU A 26 25.22 -2.68 19.92
N ASN A 27 23.97 -3.12 19.99
CA ASN A 27 23.22 -3.35 21.24
C ASN A 27 23.28 -2.13 22.20
N ARG A 28 23.23 -0.92 21.59
CA ARG A 28 23.30 0.36 22.28
C ARG A 28 21.89 0.92 22.45
N GLN A 29 21.57 1.37 23.65
CA GLN A 29 20.33 2.10 23.87
C GLN A 29 20.36 3.44 23.11
N LEU A 30 19.33 3.68 22.31
CA LEU A 30 19.09 4.93 21.60
C LEU A 30 17.76 5.48 22.09
N TYR A 31 17.80 6.63 22.75
CA TYR A 31 16.57 7.31 23.12
C TYR A 31 16.03 8.05 21.91
N LEU A 32 14.82 7.67 21.49
CA LEU A 32 14.02 8.31 20.46
C LEU A 32 12.66 8.66 21.07
N ASP A 33 12.02 9.71 20.57
CA ASP A 33 10.65 10.02 20.96
C ASP A 33 9.61 9.10 20.29
N GLY A 34 8.36 9.22 20.72
CA GLY A 34 7.29 8.33 20.26
C GLY A 34 7.06 8.42 18.75
N ASP A 35 7.00 9.63 18.23
CA ASP A 35 6.76 9.92 16.81
C ASP A 35 7.87 9.33 15.93
N GLN A 36 9.14 9.49 16.34
CA GLN A 36 10.26 8.90 15.62
C GLN A 36 10.22 7.38 15.56
N LEU A 37 9.75 6.73 16.63
CA LEU A 37 9.62 5.27 16.66
C LEU A 37 8.39 4.77 15.91
N ALA A 38 7.32 5.57 15.84
CA ALA A 38 6.19 5.33 14.97
C ALA A 38 6.59 5.43 13.49
N ASP A 39 7.31 6.49 13.08
CA ASP A 39 7.87 6.65 11.73
C ASP A 39 8.77 5.48 11.33
N ILE A 40 9.61 4.99 12.26
CA ILE A 40 10.46 3.81 12.03
C ILE A 40 9.61 2.56 11.81
N SER A 41 8.55 2.38 12.59
CA SER A 41 7.62 1.26 12.44
C SER A 41 6.93 1.28 11.08
N ASP A 42 6.33 2.40 10.69
CA ASP A 42 5.68 2.58 9.40
C ASP A 42 6.66 2.32 8.24
N TRP A 43 7.89 2.84 8.35
CA TRP A 43 8.92 2.59 7.35
C TRP A 43 9.24 1.10 7.17
N TYR A 44 9.28 0.31 8.24
CA TYR A 44 9.45 -1.14 8.16
C TYR A 44 8.19 -1.84 7.64
N ALA A 45 7.01 -1.45 8.12
CA ALA A 45 5.72 -2.02 7.72
C ALA A 45 5.46 -1.84 6.22
N SER A 46 5.69 -0.61 5.69
CA SER A 46 5.57 -0.30 4.26
C SER A 46 6.48 -1.14 3.36
N ARG A 47 7.50 -1.79 3.93
CA ARG A 47 8.42 -2.72 3.26
C ARG A 47 8.15 -4.19 3.61
N SER A 48 6.98 -4.48 4.18
CA SER A 48 6.59 -5.81 4.65
C SER A 48 7.58 -6.46 5.62
N LYS A 49 8.27 -5.63 6.41
CA LYS A 49 9.19 -6.04 7.48
C LYS A 49 8.45 -5.96 8.82
N PHE A 50 7.38 -6.75 8.95
CA PHE A 50 6.46 -6.67 10.09
C PHE A 50 7.10 -7.04 11.43
N GLU A 51 8.11 -7.92 11.45
CA GLU A 51 8.84 -8.25 12.66
C GLU A 51 9.66 -7.07 13.17
N GLU A 52 10.41 -6.40 12.29
CA GLU A 52 11.20 -5.22 12.62
C GLU A 52 10.29 -4.04 13.02
N ALA A 53 9.16 -3.86 12.36
CA ALA A 53 8.15 -2.87 12.73
C ALA A 53 7.61 -3.13 14.15
N GLN A 54 7.22 -4.36 14.45
CA GLN A 54 6.75 -4.75 15.79
C GLN A 54 7.82 -4.57 16.87
N GLU A 55 9.09 -4.83 16.55
CA GLU A 55 10.19 -4.56 17.48
C GLU A 55 10.33 -3.05 17.77
N ALA A 56 10.24 -2.19 16.74
CA ALA A 56 10.33 -0.74 16.90
C ALA A 56 9.18 -0.21 17.77
N VAL A 57 7.95 -0.63 17.52
CA VAL A 57 6.79 -0.27 18.36
C VAL A 57 6.94 -0.79 19.78
N THR A 58 7.37 -2.04 19.94
CA THR A 58 7.57 -2.61 21.28
C THR A 58 8.60 -1.84 22.08
N TYR A 59 9.72 -1.48 21.45
CA TYR A 59 10.76 -0.65 22.05
C TYR A 59 10.21 0.75 22.38
N GLY A 60 9.44 1.34 21.47
CA GLY A 60 8.79 2.64 21.66
C GLY A 60 7.86 2.66 22.87
N LEU A 61 6.99 1.66 23.00
CA LEU A 61 6.05 1.56 24.12
C LEU A 61 6.72 1.26 25.47
N GLN A 62 7.96 0.69 25.46
CA GLN A 62 8.75 0.59 26.70
C GLN A 62 9.30 1.95 27.14
N LEU A 63 9.68 2.83 26.21
CA LEU A 63 10.18 4.19 26.50
C LEU A 63 9.02 5.18 26.78
N HIS A 64 7.93 5.05 26.06
CA HIS A 64 6.79 5.95 26.08
C HIS A 64 5.48 5.17 26.26
N PRO A 65 5.21 4.62 27.46
CA PRO A 65 4.00 3.86 27.72
C PRO A 65 2.76 4.73 27.50
N GLY A 66 1.84 4.25 26.65
CA GLY A 66 0.59 4.94 26.37
C GLY A 66 0.68 6.05 25.34
N ASN A 67 1.80 6.17 24.59
CA ASN A 67 1.87 7.08 23.45
C ASN A 67 0.91 6.62 22.37
N THR A 68 0.04 7.54 21.91
CA THR A 68 -1.07 7.26 21.00
C THR A 68 -0.58 6.80 19.64
N ASP A 69 0.41 7.46 19.04
CA ASP A 69 0.93 7.14 17.71
C ASP A 69 1.50 5.73 17.68
N LEU A 70 2.28 5.35 18.71
CA LEU A 70 2.82 3.99 18.84
C LEU A 70 1.72 2.93 19.05
N LEU A 71 0.65 3.26 19.76
CA LEU A 71 -0.50 2.35 19.92
C LEU A 71 -1.28 2.21 18.62
N VAL A 72 -1.44 3.28 17.86
CA VAL A 72 -2.05 3.28 16.52
C VAL A 72 -1.23 2.39 15.59
N GLU A 73 0.09 2.59 15.51
CA GLU A 73 0.99 1.74 14.73
C GLU A 73 0.90 0.27 15.14
N GLN A 74 0.89 -0.02 16.43
CA GLN A 74 0.73 -1.38 16.92
C GLN A 74 -0.58 -2.03 16.46
N ALA A 75 -1.65 -1.26 16.44
CA ALA A 75 -2.95 -1.76 16.01
C ALA A 75 -3.00 -2.00 14.49
N TYR A 76 -2.40 -1.11 13.68
CA TYR A 76 -2.26 -1.34 12.24
C TYR A 76 -1.43 -2.60 11.94
N LEU A 77 -0.31 -2.82 12.62
CA LEU A 77 0.48 -4.05 12.48
C LEU A 77 -0.34 -5.31 12.81
N TYR A 78 -1.28 -5.23 13.76
CA TYR A 78 -2.19 -6.33 14.04
C TYR A 78 -3.27 -6.50 12.97
N LEU A 79 -3.73 -5.42 12.32
CA LEU A 79 -4.64 -5.49 11.18
C LEU A 79 -3.97 -6.14 9.96
N ASP A 80 -2.77 -5.70 9.61
CA ASP A 80 -1.96 -6.25 8.52
C ASP A 80 -1.70 -7.75 8.68
N THR A 81 -1.48 -8.18 9.92
CA THR A 81 -1.31 -9.60 10.26
C THR A 81 -2.62 -10.34 10.54
N ARG A 82 -3.77 -9.71 10.22
CA ARG A 82 -5.15 -10.24 10.42
C ARG A 82 -5.46 -10.64 11.85
N ASN A 83 -4.82 -10.04 12.84
CA ASN A 83 -5.09 -10.27 14.26
C ASN A 83 -6.09 -9.24 14.82
N LEU A 84 -7.33 -9.26 14.30
CA LEU A 84 -8.37 -8.29 14.64
C LEU A 84 -8.62 -8.18 16.15
N GLN A 85 -8.47 -9.30 16.89
CA GLN A 85 -8.72 -9.33 18.33
C GLN A 85 -7.67 -8.51 19.10
N LYS A 86 -6.40 -8.60 18.72
CA LYS A 86 -5.34 -7.78 19.32
C LYS A 86 -5.44 -6.32 18.90
N ALA A 87 -5.74 -6.05 17.63
CA ALA A 87 -5.96 -4.68 17.14
C ALA A 87 -7.05 -4.00 17.98
N LYS A 88 -8.18 -4.67 18.22
CA LYS A 88 -9.27 -4.16 19.05
C LYS A 88 -8.85 -3.91 20.51
N GLN A 89 -8.09 -4.83 21.12
CA GLN A 89 -7.58 -4.65 22.47
C GLN A 89 -6.67 -3.42 22.60
N VAL A 90 -5.80 -3.19 21.62
CA VAL A 90 -4.95 -2.01 21.59
C VAL A 90 -5.80 -0.75 21.41
N LEU A 91 -6.72 -0.73 20.46
CA LEU A 91 -7.63 0.38 20.25
C LEU A 91 -8.43 0.74 21.51
N ASP A 92 -8.93 -0.25 22.24
CA ASP A 92 -9.68 -0.06 23.49
C ASP A 92 -8.80 0.53 24.61
N SER A 93 -7.48 0.44 24.51
CA SER A 93 -6.53 1.02 25.47
C SER A 93 -6.19 2.48 25.17
N ILE A 94 -6.49 2.97 23.96
CA ILE A 94 -6.21 4.35 23.55
C ILE A 94 -7.23 5.30 24.22
N THR A 95 -6.72 6.29 24.92
CA THR A 95 -7.56 7.26 25.63
C THR A 95 -7.99 8.45 24.77
N GLU A 96 -7.26 8.73 23.70
CA GLU A 96 -7.47 9.86 22.78
C GLU A 96 -8.44 9.52 21.65
N ALA A 97 -9.65 9.10 22.02
CA ALA A 97 -10.67 8.64 21.07
C ALA A 97 -11.17 9.71 20.06
N TYR A 98 -10.81 10.97 20.26
CA TYR A 98 -11.12 12.07 19.35
C TYR A 98 -10.09 12.23 18.22
N ASP A 99 -8.91 11.65 18.37
CA ASP A 99 -7.84 11.71 17.41
C ASP A 99 -8.30 11.16 16.04
N PRO A 100 -8.01 11.85 14.91
CA PRO A 100 -8.41 11.40 13.57
C PRO A 100 -7.87 10.02 13.19
N GLU A 101 -6.60 9.72 13.51
CA GLU A 101 -5.98 8.42 13.20
C GLU A 101 -6.62 7.29 14.01
N VAL A 102 -6.93 7.54 15.27
CA VAL A 102 -7.68 6.59 16.11
C VAL A 102 -9.07 6.33 15.55
N LYS A 103 -9.73 7.35 15.00
CA LYS A 103 -11.03 7.19 14.33
C LYS A 103 -10.90 6.41 13.02
N MET A 104 -9.85 6.63 12.23
CA MET A 104 -9.57 5.87 11.01
C MET A 104 -9.33 4.39 11.33
N LEU A 105 -8.47 4.09 12.29
CA LEU A 105 -8.22 2.74 12.77
C LEU A 105 -9.51 2.04 13.25
N LYS A 106 -10.35 2.76 14.01
CA LYS A 106 -11.64 2.23 14.45
C LYS A 106 -12.60 2.00 13.29
N ALA A 107 -12.60 2.89 12.29
CA ALA A 107 -13.41 2.73 11.08
C ALA A 107 -13.01 1.47 10.31
N GLU A 108 -11.72 1.19 10.18
CA GLU A 108 -11.21 -0.02 9.54
C GLU A 108 -11.64 -1.29 10.28
N LEU A 109 -11.53 -1.29 11.61
CA LEU A 109 -12.03 -2.41 12.44
C LEU A 109 -13.54 -2.64 12.27
N LEU A 110 -14.34 -1.56 12.27
CA LEU A 110 -15.78 -1.64 12.06
C LEU A 110 -16.11 -2.17 10.66
N LEU A 111 -15.36 -1.79 9.64
CA LEU A 111 -15.53 -2.33 8.27
C LEU A 111 -15.18 -3.83 8.20
N ASN A 112 -14.12 -4.27 8.88
CA ASN A 112 -13.80 -5.69 9.00
C ASN A 112 -14.90 -6.50 9.71
N GLU A 113 -15.64 -5.88 10.65
CA GLU A 113 -16.81 -6.47 11.32
C GLU A 113 -18.11 -6.30 10.49
N GLY A 114 -18.08 -5.60 9.35
CA GLY A 114 -19.25 -5.34 8.50
C GLY A 114 -20.21 -4.29 9.06
N GLN A 115 -19.76 -3.45 9.99
CA GLN A 115 -20.58 -2.43 10.69
C GLN A 115 -20.57 -1.11 9.91
N LEU A 116 -21.24 -1.06 8.75
CA LEU A 116 -21.16 0.05 7.79
C LEU A 116 -21.75 1.36 8.32
N GLU A 117 -22.90 1.31 8.99
CA GLU A 117 -23.57 2.53 9.48
C GLU A 117 -22.81 3.17 10.66
N GLU A 118 -22.22 2.33 11.52
CA GLU A 118 -21.36 2.77 12.61
C GLU A 118 -20.09 3.43 12.05
N THR A 119 -19.48 2.82 11.03
CA THR A 119 -18.32 3.39 10.32
C THR A 119 -18.65 4.75 9.73
N ARG A 120 -19.77 4.84 8.99
CA ARG A 120 -20.22 6.10 8.37
C ARG A 120 -20.43 7.19 9.41
N SER A 121 -21.10 6.84 10.51
CA SER A 121 -21.36 7.77 11.60
C SER A 121 -20.08 8.24 12.27
N LEU A 122 -19.10 7.34 12.45
CA LEU A 122 -17.81 7.65 13.05
C LEU A 122 -16.99 8.60 12.17
N LEU A 123 -16.83 8.26 10.88
CA LEU A 123 -16.06 9.06 9.92
C LEU A 123 -16.65 10.48 9.73
N ALA A 124 -17.98 10.63 9.85
CA ALA A 124 -18.62 11.93 9.81
C ALA A 124 -18.25 12.84 11.01
N THR A 125 -17.65 12.31 12.07
CA THR A 125 -17.20 13.06 13.26
C THR A 125 -15.73 13.50 13.19
N ILE A 126 -15.00 13.17 12.13
CA ILE A 126 -13.59 13.57 11.95
C ILE A 126 -13.56 15.09 11.68
N GLU A 127 -12.72 15.82 12.41
CA GLU A 127 -12.70 17.30 12.34
C GLU A 127 -12.14 17.80 11.00
N ASP A 128 -11.14 17.12 10.43
CA ASP A 128 -10.49 17.43 9.14
C ASP A 128 -11.15 16.71 7.94
N ALA A 129 -12.38 16.26 8.10
CA ALA A 129 -13.10 15.46 7.10
C ALA A 129 -13.27 16.14 5.73
N ASP A 130 -13.05 17.45 5.63
CA ASP A 130 -13.11 18.22 4.37
C ASP A 130 -11.73 18.42 3.74
N GLU A 131 -10.65 18.07 4.41
CA GLU A 131 -9.29 18.16 3.87
C GLU A 131 -9.03 17.07 2.83
N LEU A 132 -8.25 17.41 1.80
CA LEU A 132 -7.98 16.49 0.69
C LEU A 132 -7.30 15.19 1.15
N GLY A 133 -6.31 15.30 2.05
CA GLY A 133 -5.62 14.13 2.60
C GLY A 133 -6.59 13.14 3.24
N ARG A 134 -7.47 13.65 4.12
CA ARG A 134 -8.47 12.81 4.79
C ARG A 134 -9.49 12.21 3.83
N ILE A 135 -9.92 12.97 2.83
CA ILE A 135 -10.79 12.45 1.78
C ILE A 135 -10.12 11.28 1.05
N CYS A 136 -8.84 11.42 0.68
CA CYS A 136 -8.09 10.35 0.03
C CYS A 136 -8.03 9.09 0.91
N GLU A 137 -7.64 9.22 2.15
CA GLU A 137 -7.52 8.11 3.10
C GLU A 137 -8.84 7.35 3.27
N VAL A 138 -9.94 8.07 3.47
CA VAL A 138 -11.26 7.43 3.62
C VAL A 138 -11.72 6.76 2.33
N VAL A 139 -11.47 7.37 1.17
CA VAL A 139 -11.80 6.75 -0.13
C VAL A 139 -11.01 5.47 -0.32
N TYR A 140 -9.69 5.49 -0.10
CA TYR A 140 -8.87 4.29 -0.21
C TYR A 140 -9.29 3.21 0.78
N LEU A 141 -9.56 3.57 2.04
CA LEU A 141 -10.07 2.63 3.04
C LEU A 141 -11.33 1.90 2.55
N TYR A 142 -12.32 2.64 2.04
CA TYR A 142 -13.54 2.02 1.52
C TYR A 142 -13.30 1.17 0.26
N LEU A 143 -12.40 1.58 -0.64
CA LEU A 143 -12.07 0.82 -1.84
C LEU A 143 -11.35 -0.49 -1.50
N GLU A 144 -10.39 -0.46 -0.59
CA GLU A 144 -9.64 -1.63 -0.13
C GLU A 144 -10.54 -2.63 0.59
N MET A 145 -11.50 -2.13 1.37
CA MET A 145 -12.47 -2.95 2.06
C MET A 145 -13.64 -3.42 1.15
N GLY A 146 -13.66 -3.02 -0.13
CA GLY A 146 -14.66 -3.45 -1.10
C GLY A 146 -16.00 -2.72 -1.02
N TYR A 147 -16.02 -1.48 -0.52
CA TYR A 147 -17.22 -0.64 -0.38
C TYR A 147 -17.20 0.60 -1.28
N PRO A 148 -17.16 0.46 -2.63
CA PRO A 148 -17.02 1.59 -3.54
C PRO A 148 -18.19 2.59 -3.48
N ASP A 149 -19.39 2.14 -3.11
CA ASP A 149 -20.56 3.03 -2.97
C ASP A 149 -20.37 4.00 -1.79
N MET A 150 -19.72 3.56 -0.72
CA MET A 150 -19.39 4.42 0.43
C MET A 150 -18.26 5.39 0.08
N ALA A 151 -17.26 4.93 -0.67
CA ALA A 151 -16.20 5.77 -1.21
C ALA A 151 -16.74 6.91 -2.09
N LYS A 152 -17.82 6.64 -2.85
CA LYS A 152 -18.44 7.63 -3.74
C LYS A 152 -18.91 8.89 -3.00
N GLU A 153 -19.46 8.75 -1.81
CA GLU A 153 -19.92 9.89 -1.02
C GLU A 153 -18.78 10.86 -0.69
N TRP A 154 -17.61 10.32 -0.39
CA TRP A 154 -16.39 11.10 -0.11
C TRP A 154 -15.78 11.67 -1.40
N MET A 155 -15.86 10.95 -2.52
CA MET A 155 -15.51 11.48 -3.84
C MET A 155 -16.36 12.71 -4.20
N GLU A 156 -17.67 12.65 -4.01
CA GLU A 156 -18.58 13.78 -4.27
C GLU A 156 -18.32 14.98 -3.34
N LYS A 157 -17.83 14.73 -2.14
CA LYS A 157 -17.42 15.78 -1.19
C LYS A 157 -16.15 16.47 -1.66
N GLY A 158 -15.11 15.70 -2.06
CA GLY A 158 -13.84 16.24 -2.54
C GLY A 158 -13.96 16.96 -3.88
N GLU A 159 -14.82 16.48 -4.78
CA GLU A 159 -15.01 17.07 -6.12
C GLU A 159 -15.43 18.54 -6.07
N LYS A 160 -16.19 18.95 -5.07
CA LYS A 160 -16.65 20.33 -4.91
C LYS A 160 -15.51 21.33 -4.70
N THR A 161 -14.42 20.89 -4.09
CA THR A 161 -13.32 21.77 -3.67
C THR A 161 -12.03 21.49 -4.42
N TYR A 162 -11.75 20.23 -4.74
CA TYR A 162 -10.42 19.75 -5.19
C TYR A 162 -10.40 19.21 -6.62
N SER A 163 -11.49 19.34 -7.39
CA SER A 163 -11.64 18.73 -8.74
C SER A 163 -10.49 19.02 -9.73
N GLU A 164 -9.77 20.13 -9.55
CA GLU A 164 -8.68 20.56 -10.44
C GLU A 164 -7.28 20.23 -9.87
N THR A 165 -7.20 19.67 -8.67
CA THR A 165 -5.91 19.28 -8.08
C THR A 165 -5.43 17.94 -8.65
N LYS A 166 -4.10 17.79 -8.81
CA LYS A 166 -3.51 16.53 -9.32
C LYS A 166 -3.82 15.36 -8.39
N GLU A 167 -3.74 15.59 -7.11
CA GLU A 167 -3.97 14.60 -6.05
C GLU A 167 -5.41 14.08 -6.14
N PHE A 168 -6.39 14.96 -6.33
CA PHE A 168 -7.78 14.53 -6.48
C PHE A 168 -8.05 13.86 -7.83
N MET A 169 -7.40 14.32 -8.91
CA MET A 169 -7.45 13.63 -10.20
C MET A 169 -6.87 12.21 -10.11
N ALA A 170 -5.78 12.00 -9.36
CA ALA A 170 -5.22 10.68 -9.11
C ALA A 170 -6.23 9.79 -8.37
N LEU A 171 -6.83 10.31 -7.29
CA LEU A 171 -7.88 9.63 -6.56
C LEU A 171 -9.08 9.26 -7.46
N GLN A 172 -9.50 10.17 -8.37
CA GLN A 172 -10.55 9.89 -9.35
C GLN A 172 -10.17 8.75 -10.31
N ALA A 173 -8.91 8.70 -10.76
CA ALA A 173 -8.42 7.64 -11.62
C ALA A 173 -8.42 6.28 -10.91
N ASP A 174 -7.93 6.24 -9.66
CA ASP A 174 -7.90 5.03 -8.83
C ASP A 174 -9.32 4.55 -8.50
N TYR A 175 -10.22 5.46 -8.15
CA TYR A 175 -11.63 5.15 -7.94
C TYR A 175 -12.29 4.57 -9.21
N ALA A 176 -12.03 5.20 -10.35
CA ALA A 176 -12.57 4.73 -11.64
C ALA A 176 -12.01 3.34 -12.02
N LEU A 177 -10.72 3.08 -11.73
CA LEU A 177 -10.11 1.76 -11.89
C LEU A 177 -10.77 0.72 -10.97
N ALA A 178 -10.91 1.01 -9.69
CA ALA A 178 -11.52 0.12 -8.71
C ALA A 178 -12.99 -0.20 -9.03
N THR A 179 -13.72 0.77 -9.58
CA THR A 179 -15.13 0.61 -10.00
C THR A 179 -15.31 0.14 -11.45
N GLN A 180 -14.23 -0.33 -12.10
CA GLN A 180 -14.20 -0.86 -13.47
C GLN A 180 -14.63 0.16 -14.55
N GLN A 181 -14.56 1.44 -14.27
CA GLN A 181 -14.80 2.52 -15.26
C GLN A 181 -13.50 2.78 -16.05
N LEU A 182 -12.99 1.73 -16.70
CA LEU A 182 -11.64 1.68 -17.26
C LEU A 182 -11.32 2.77 -18.27
N ASP A 183 -12.28 3.15 -19.14
CA ASP A 183 -12.06 4.22 -20.13
C ASP A 183 -11.90 5.60 -19.44
N SER A 184 -12.63 5.84 -18.35
CA SER A 184 -12.49 7.05 -17.56
C SER A 184 -11.13 7.08 -16.85
N ALA A 185 -10.74 5.99 -16.21
CA ALA A 185 -9.45 5.86 -15.55
C ALA A 185 -8.29 6.11 -16.52
N ILE A 186 -8.31 5.46 -17.69
CA ILE A 186 -7.29 5.64 -18.76
C ILE A 186 -7.18 7.11 -19.16
N LYS A 187 -8.32 7.79 -19.35
CA LYS A 187 -8.31 9.21 -19.71
C LYS A 187 -7.62 10.07 -18.65
N ILE A 188 -7.95 9.85 -17.40
CA ILE A 188 -7.41 10.66 -16.29
C ILE A 188 -5.92 10.34 -16.07
N TYR A 189 -5.50 9.06 -16.08
CA TYR A 189 -4.08 8.72 -15.98
C TYR A 189 -3.25 9.34 -17.12
N ASN A 190 -3.76 9.35 -18.36
CA ASN A 190 -3.05 10.02 -19.45
C ASN A 190 -2.92 11.53 -19.20
N GLN A 191 -3.96 12.21 -18.70
CA GLN A 191 -3.88 13.63 -18.33
C GLN A 191 -2.85 13.89 -17.22
N LEU A 192 -2.78 13.01 -16.22
CA LEU A 192 -1.78 13.09 -15.16
C LEU A 192 -0.37 12.85 -15.69
N LEU A 193 -0.19 11.90 -16.60
CA LEU A 193 1.10 11.62 -17.25
C LEU A 193 1.55 12.72 -18.22
N ASP A 194 0.64 13.50 -18.79
CA ASP A 194 0.99 14.72 -19.53
C ASP A 194 1.61 15.80 -18.61
N ILE A 195 1.26 15.78 -17.31
CA ILE A 195 1.79 16.71 -16.31
C ILE A 195 3.07 16.14 -15.68
N GLU A 196 3.05 14.85 -15.28
CA GLU A 196 4.13 14.14 -14.59
C GLU A 196 4.53 12.85 -15.33
N PRO A 197 5.30 12.96 -16.43
CA PRO A 197 5.61 11.82 -17.31
C PRO A 197 6.40 10.66 -16.65
N TYR A 198 7.07 10.95 -15.54
CA TYR A 198 7.90 9.97 -14.81
C TYR A 198 7.26 9.50 -13.50
N ASN A 199 5.96 9.75 -13.32
CA ASN A 199 5.23 9.28 -12.14
C ASN A 199 4.89 7.79 -12.29
N THR A 200 5.61 6.94 -11.57
CA THR A 200 5.46 5.47 -11.63
C THR A 200 4.05 5.01 -11.28
N PRO A 201 3.42 5.43 -10.18
CA PRO A 201 2.04 5.08 -9.86
C PRO A 201 1.03 5.30 -10.99
N TYR A 202 1.16 6.39 -11.76
CA TYR A 202 0.24 6.66 -12.87
C TYR A 202 0.44 5.69 -14.03
N TRP A 203 1.68 5.33 -14.36
CA TRP A 203 1.97 4.30 -15.35
C TRP A 203 1.46 2.93 -14.93
N THR A 204 1.64 2.56 -13.66
CA THR A 204 1.18 1.29 -13.10
C THR A 204 -0.35 1.23 -13.08
N GLY A 205 -1.03 2.30 -12.68
CA GLY A 205 -2.49 2.42 -12.78
C GLY A 205 -3.01 2.28 -14.21
N LEU A 206 -2.36 2.95 -15.17
CA LEU A 206 -2.68 2.84 -16.59
C LEU A 206 -2.46 1.41 -17.12
N ALA A 207 -1.39 0.74 -16.70
CA ALA A 207 -1.11 -0.65 -17.05
C ALA A 207 -2.21 -1.59 -16.54
N LYS A 208 -2.65 -1.43 -15.30
CA LYS A 208 -3.78 -2.19 -14.71
C LYS A 208 -5.07 -1.97 -15.52
N CYS A 209 -5.36 -0.73 -15.92
CA CYS A 209 -6.52 -0.43 -16.78
C CYS A 209 -6.45 -1.18 -18.11
N TYR A 210 -5.30 -1.16 -18.80
CA TYR A 210 -5.13 -1.89 -20.06
C TYR A 210 -5.21 -3.40 -19.86
N PHE A 211 -4.67 -3.92 -18.76
CA PHE A 211 -4.78 -5.34 -18.42
C PHE A 211 -6.26 -5.76 -18.28
N PHE A 212 -7.06 -5.04 -17.51
CA PHE A 212 -8.48 -5.34 -17.33
C PHE A 212 -9.30 -5.18 -18.61
N GLN A 213 -8.86 -4.33 -19.56
CA GLN A 213 -9.44 -4.27 -20.90
C GLN A 213 -8.94 -5.38 -21.83
N SER A 214 -8.15 -6.36 -21.35
CA SER A 214 -7.51 -7.40 -22.16
C SER A 214 -6.58 -6.86 -23.26
N LYS A 215 -6.09 -5.64 -23.11
CA LYS A 215 -5.11 -4.99 -24.00
C LYS A 215 -3.69 -5.26 -23.50
N TRP A 216 -3.34 -6.54 -23.37
CA TRP A 216 -2.15 -6.99 -22.65
C TRP A 216 -0.83 -6.42 -23.19
N SER A 217 -0.71 -6.22 -24.51
CA SER A 217 0.49 -5.60 -25.09
C SER A 217 0.65 -4.14 -24.64
N LYS A 218 -0.47 -3.38 -24.51
CA LYS A 218 -0.43 -2.02 -23.99
C LYS A 218 -0.15 -1.98 -22.48
N ALA A 219 -0.66 -2.97 -21.75
CA ALA A 219 -0.35 -3.11 -20.34
C ALA A 219 1.16 -3.33 -20.11
N ILE A 220 1.79 -4.19 -20.92
CA ILE A 220 3.25 -4.42 -20.86
C ILE A 220 4.01 -3.14 -21.18
N GLU A 221 3.62 -2.40 -22.22
CA GLU A 221 4.25 -1.13 -22.59
C GLU A 221 4.18 -0.10 -21.46
N ALA A 222 3.01 0.05 -20.83
CA ALA A 222 2.84 0.94 -19.67
C ALA A 222 3.68 0.49 -18.47
N CYS A 223 3.77 -0.83 -18.18
CA CYS A 223 4.68 -1.36 -17.18
C CYS A 223 6.14 -1.07 -17.50
N ASP A 224 6.55 -1.11 -18.78
CA ASP A 224 7.92 -0.78 -19.18
C ASP A 224 8.26 0.68 -18.87
N PHE A 225 7.31 1.62 -19.05
CA PHE A 225 7.48 3.01 -18.65
C PHE A 225 7.54 3.18 -17.12
N ALA A 226 6.68 2.47 -16.37
CA ALA A 226 6.74 2.46 -14.90
C ALA A 226 8.12 2.00 -14.40
N LEU A 227 8.61 0.86 -14.92
CA LEU A 227 9.89 0.28 -14.55
C LEU A 227 11.11 1.07 -15.04
N ALA A 228 10.97 1.88 -16.08
CA ALA A 228 12.00 2.82 -16.51
C ALA A 228 12.12 4.02 -15.56
N ALA A 229 11.03 4.40 -14.89
CA ALA A 229 11.01 5.46 -13.88
C ALA A 229 11.42 4.93 -12.49
N ASP A 230 10.97 3.73 -12.12
CA ASP A 230 11.32 3.03 -10.88
C ASP A 230 11.45 1.53 -11.14
N GLU A 231 12.70 1.04 -11.19
CA GLU A 231 13.00 -0.38 -11.40
C GLU A 231 12.54 -1.30 -10.25
N SER A 232 12.18 -0.75 -9.11
CA SER A 232 11.72 -1.49 -7.92
C SER A 232 10.19 -1.61 -7.82
N ASP A 233 9.42 -1.09 -8.79
CA ASP A 233 7.96 -1.21 -8.80
C ASP A 233 7.51 -2.67 -9.00
N GLY A 234 7.27 -3.35 -7.89
CA GLY A 234 6.83 -4.75 -7.86
C GLY A 234 5.42 -4.94 -8.45
N GLU A 235 4.54 -3.94 -8.36
CA GLU A 235 3.20 -4.01 -8.96
C GLU A 235 3.24 -3.96 -10.49
N ALA A 236 4.14 -3.16 -11.05
CA ALA A 236 4.39 -3.15 -12.49
C ALA A 236 4.91 -4.51 -12.96
N TYR A 237 5.84 -5.15 -12.22
CA TYR A 237 6.26 -6.53 -12.53
C TYR A 237 5.11 -7.52 -12.44
N THR A 238 4.25 -7.41 -11.45
CA THR A 238 3.08 -8.29 -11.29
C THR A 238 2.13 -8.16 -12.48
N THR A 239 1.75 -6.94 -12.84
CA THR A 239 0.85 -6.66 -13.98
C THR A 239 1.46 -7.14 -15.30
N LYS A 240 2.77 -6.94 -15.46
CA LYS A 240 3.52 -7.38 -16.63
C LYS A 240 3.58 -8.90 -16.73
N ALA A 241 3.81 -9.60 -15.60
CA ALA A 241 3.80 -11.05 -15.51
C ALA A 241 2.44 -11.63 -15.91
N HIS A 242 1.35 -11.10 -15.36
CA HIS A 242 0.00 -11.49 -15.72
C HIS A 242 -0.29 -11.26 -17.21
N SER A 243 0.15 -10.12 -17.75
CA SER A 243 -0.03 -9.80 -19.18
C SER A 243 0.73 -10.75 -20.09
N PHE A 244 1.97 -11.13 -19.76
CA PHE A 244 2.72 -12.15 -20.49
C PHE A 244 2.08 -13.52 -20.40
N PHE A 245 1.52 -13.89 -19.24
CA PHE A 245 0.77 -15.14 -19.09
C PHE A 245 -0.42 -15.19 -20.07
N GLN A 246 -1.21 -14.13 -20.14
CA GLN A 246 -2.35 -14.06 -21.06
C GLN A 246 -1.94 -14.12 -22.56
N LEU A 247 -0.73 -13.67 -22.86
CA LEU A 247 -0.14 -13.79 -24.21
C LEU A 247 0.58 -15.14 -24.44
N ASN A 248 0.46 -16.10 -23.53
CA ASN A 248 1.14 -17.40 -23.55
C ASN A 248 2.68 -17.30 -23.58
N ASN A 249 3.24 -16.16 -23.18
CA ASN A 249 4.70 -15.99 -23.03
C ASN A 249 5.12 -16.36 -21.60
N PHE A 250 5.05 -17.65 -21.30
CA PHE A 250 5.22 -18.15 -19.94
C PHE A 250 6.63 -17.91 -19.39
N ASP A 251 7.66 -17.92 -20.23
CA ASP A 251 9.03 -17.67 -19.78
C ASP A 251 9.21 -16.25 -19.25
N LYS A 252 8.70 -15.25 -19.97
CA LYS A 252 8.70 -13.88 -19.50
C LYS A 252 7.78 -13.66 -18.30
N SER A 253 6.66 -14.37 -18.26
CA SER A 253 5.76 -14.34 -17.09
C SER A 253 6.50 -14.80 -15.83
N ILE A 254 7.19 -15.94 -15.89
CA ILE A 254 7.98 -16.48 -14.77
C ILE A 254 9.07 -15.49 -14.33
N GLU A 255 9.78 -14.88 -15.27
CA GLU A 255 10.82 -13.89 -14.96
C GLU A 255 10.26 -12.72 -14.17
N ASN A 256 9.12 -12.17 -14.64
CA ASN A 256 8.49 -11.02 -13.98
C ASN A 256 7.85 -11.39 -12.63
N TYR A 257 7.28 -12.59 -12.44
CA TYR A 257 6.83 -13.01 -11.11
C TYR A 257 7.99 -13.14 -10.11
N LYS A 258 9.16 -13.62 -10.55
CA LYS A 258 10.35 -13.64 -9.68
C LYS A 258 10.77 -12.25 -9.25
N LYS A 259 10.70 -11.27 -10.15
CA LYS A 259 10.94 -9.86 -9.82
C LYS A 259 9.89 -9.30 -8.88
N ALA A 260 8.61 -9.58 -9.11
CA ALA A 260 7.53 -9.16 -8.21
C ALA A 260 7.70 -9.71 -6.78
N MET A 261 8.18 -10.96 -6.63
CA MET A 261 8.53 -11.51 -5.32
C MET A 261 9.79 -10.85 -4.72
N GLU A 262 10.82 -10.58 -5.53
CA GLU A 262 12.04 -9.88 -5.09
C GLU A 262 11.70 -8.52 -4.48
N TYR A 263 10.80 -7.77 -5.12
CA TYR A 263 10.31 -6.47 -4.66
C TYR A 263 9.08 -6.56 -3.75
N LYS A 264 8.73 -7.76 -3.26
CA LYS A 264 7.68 -8.03 -2.26
C LYS A 264 6.25 -7.59 -2.64
N ALA A 265 5.98 -7.35 -3.92
CA ALA A 265 4.63 -7.07 -4.39
C ALA A 265 3.74 -8.32 -4.49
N VAL A 266 4.37 -9.49 -4.48
CA VAL A 266 3.71 -10.80 -4.45
C VAL A 266 4.36 -11.62 -3.35
N SER A 267 3.56 -12.19 -2.45
CA SER A 267 4.08 -13.10 -1.43
C SER A 267 4.69 -14.36 -2.07
N PRO A 268 5.68 -14.98 -1.42
CA PRO A 268 6.37 -16.15 -2.00
C PRO A 268 5.44 -17.30 -2.38
N ASP A 269 4.44 -17.60 -1.54
CA ASP A 269 3.42 -18.62 -1.80
C ASP A 269 2.61 -18.32 -3.05
N MET A 270 2.10 -17.09 -3.21
CA MET A 270 1.39 -16.64 -4.40
C MET A 270 2.31 -16.65 -5.64
N GLY A 271 3.53 -16.17 -5.50
CA GLY A 271 4.51 -16.16 -6.58
C GLY A 271 4.84 -17.56 -7.07
N TYR A 272 5.06 -18.51 -6.16
CA TYR A 272 5.29 -19.92 -6.53
C TYR A 272 4.06 -20.55 -7.19
N MET A 273 2.85 -20.22 -6.70
CA MET A 273 1.61 -20.66 -7.33
C MET A 273 1.52 -20.19 -8.79
N PHE A 274 1.75 -18.90 -9.05
CA PHE A 274 1.70 -18.35 -10.42
C PHE A 274 2.80 -18.94 -11.32
N ILE A 275 4.01 -19.17 -10.81
CA ILE A 275 5.09 -19.81 -11.57
C ILE A 275 4.72 -21.27 -11.86
N GLY A 276 4.14 -21.99 -10.91
CA GLY A 276 3.61 -23.33 -11.11
C GLY A 276 2.56 -23.38 -12.22
N LEU A 277 1.63 -22.41 -12.25
CA LEU A 277 0.65 -22.27 -13.32
C LEU A 277 1.32 -22.05 -14.69
N CYS A 278 2.37 -21.25 -14.77
CA CYS A 278 3.13 -21.05 -16.01
C CYS A 278 3.75 -22.37 -16.51
N TYR A 279 4.36 -23.17 -15.64
CA TYR A 279 4.93 -24.48 -16.02
C TYR A 279 3.83 -25.47 -16.38
N SER A 280 2.71 -25.48 -15.69
CA SER A 280 1.54 -26.30 -16.07
C SER A 280 1.03 -25.94 -17.46
N ALA A 281 0.94 -24.66 -17.80
CA ALA A 281 0.54 -24.20 -19.13
C ALA A 281 1.57 -24.53 -20.23
N LYS A 282 2.83 -24.76 -19.87
CA LYS A 282 3.91 -25.29 -20.74
C LYS A 282 3.92 -26.82 -20.81
N GLU A 283 3.02 -27.50 -20.09
CA GLU A 283 2.98 -28.96 -19.95
C GLU A 283 4.25 -29.55 -19.28
N ASP A 284 5.05 -28.71 -18.57
CA ASP A 284 6.22 -29.14 -17.78
C ASP A 284 5.73 -29.46 -16.34
N TRP A 285 5.10 -30.63 -16.21
CA TRP A 285 4.46 -31.09 -14.98
C TRP A 285 5.43 -31.32 -13.83
N GLU A 286 6.69 -31.68 -14.15
CA GLU A 286 7.74 -31.89 -13.15
C GLU A 286 8.05 -30.59 -12.43
N LYS A 287 8.34 -29.52 -13.17
CA LYS A 287 8.57 -28.19 -12.57
C LYS A 287 7.33 -27.58 -11.98
N ALA A 288 6.16 -27.80 -12.59
CA ALA A 288 4.90 -27.31 -12.00
C ALA A 288 4.72 -27.87 -10.57
N ASN A 289 4.91 -29.18 -10.38
CA ASN A 289 4.82 -29.81 -9.07
C ASN A 289 5.90 -29.29 -8.10
N GLU A 290 7.17 -29.12 -8.56
CA GLU A 290 8.23 -28.54 -7.74
C GLU A 290 7.84 -27.16 -7.16
N TYR A 291 7.18 -26.32 -7.96
CA TYR A 291 6.74 -25.00 -7.49
C TYR A 291 5.47 -25.07 -6.62
N TYR A 292 4.55 -25.98 -6.89
CA TYR A 292 3.39 -26.20 -6.02
C TYR A 292 3.78 -26.79 -4.66
N ASP A 293 4.79 -27.66 -4.61
CA ASP A 293 5.32 -28.19 -3.34
C ASP A 293 5.87 -27.05 -2.47
N LYS A 294 6.55 -26.05 -3.07
CA LYS A 294 7.01 -24.86 -2.35
C LYS A 294 5.88 -24.02 -1.76
N VAL A 295 4.66 -24.05 -2.30
CA VAL A 295 3.49 -23.37 -1.73
C VAL A 295 3.01 -24.07 -0.46
N ILE A 296 3.18 -25.39 -0.37
CA ILE A 296 2.72 -26.20 0.77
C ILE A 296 3.63 -26.01 1.99
N ASP A 297 4.89 -25.65 1.77
CA ASP A 297 5.91 -25.46 2.80
C ASP A 297 5.78 -24.09 3.52
N PHE A 298 4.88 -23.24 3.05
CA PHE A 298 4.51 -21.93 3.65
C PHE A 298 3.19 -22.04 4.43
#